data_bbed1f1865a0528d78ce3deb7a201df1
#
_entry.id   bbed1f1865a0528d78ce3deb7a201df1
#
_cell.length_a   1.000
_cell.length_b   1.000
_cell.length_c   1.000
_cell.angle_alpha   90.00
_cell.angle_beta   90.00
_cell.angle_gamma   90.00
#
_symmetry.space_group_name_H-M   'P 1'
#
loop_
_entity.id
_entity.type
_entity.pdbx_description
1 polymer ?
#
loop_
_entity_poly.entity_id
_entity_poly.type
_entity_poly.pdbx_seq_one_letter_code
_entity_poly.pdbx_strand_id
1 'polypeptide(L)'
;MIPRIGLLLGGLGALTLAFGGPTTPGVALTAAGAVALVLSVARPDSAAPAAVIAAAAAGWLLGGADGGALRLVALALALAAVHFAAALAAVTPIRAWIDRGVLARWALRCAATTAGGVLVIVATGLLPATAAPAWTAGIALVALAAAALGGRLLGRPSGVGEDR
;
A
#
# COMPACT_ATOMS: atom_id res chain seq x y z
N MET A 1 1.12 -13.48 14.13
CA MET A 1 2.20 -12.47 14.28
C MET A 1 2.78 -12.01 12.95
N ILE A 2 2.95 -12.87 11.95
CA ILE A 2 3.55 -12.54 10.64
C ILE A 2 2.97 -11.27 9.97
N PRO A 3 1.62 -11.08 9.87
CA PRO A 3 1.08 -9.87 9.21
C PRO A 3 1.46 -8.57 9.91
N ARG A 4 1.56 -8.58 11.24
CA ARG A 4 1.92 -7.37 12.01
C ARG A 4 3.40 -7.00 11.84
N ILE A 5 4.27 -7.99 11.67
CA ILE A 5 5.68 -7.76 11.34
C ILE A 5 5.78 -7.17 9.93
N GLY A 6 5.03 -7.72 8.97
CA GLY A 6 4.95 -7.18 7.61
C GLY A 6 4.44 -5.73 7.58
N LEU A 7 3.44 -5.42 8.41
CA LEU A 7 2.92 -4.06 8.57
C LEU A 7 3.98 -3.10 9.13
N LEU A 8 4.72 -3.53 10.15
CA LEU A 8 5.79 -2.73 10.75
C LEU A 8 6.93 -2.48 9.75
N LEU A 9 7.45 -3.53 9.11
CA LEU A 9 8.54 -3.41 8.15
C LEU A 9 8.16 -2.60 6.92
N GLY A 10 6.97 -2.86 6.36
CA GLY A 10 6.42 -2.09 5.24
C GLY A 10 6.22 -0.62 5.58
N GLY A 11 5.68 -0.32 6.77
CA GLY A 11 5.46 1.04 7.23
C GLY A 11 6.75 1.80 7.48
N LEU A 12 7.74 1.20 8.13
CA LEU A 12 9.07 1.79 8.30
C LEU A 12 9.73 2.04 6.94
N GLY A 13 9.67 1.07 6.03
CA GLY A 13 10.19 1.23 4.67
C GLY A 13 9.50 2.37 3.91
N ALA A 14 8.17 2.47 3.99
CA ALA A 14 7.42 3.54 3.34
C ALA A 14 7.80 4.92 3.89
N LEU A 15 7.87 5.07 5.21
CA LEU A 15 8.22 6.34 5.85
C LEU A 15 9.66 6.76 5.54
N THR A 16 10.62 5.83 5.56
CA THR A 16 12.03 6.14 5.23
C THR A 16 12.21 6.48 3.76
N LEU A 17 11.51 5.79 2.86
CA LEU A 17 11.55 6.08 1.43
C LEU A 17 10.84 7.40 1.08
N ALA A 18 9.79 7.76 1.81
CA ALA A 18 9.08 9.01 1.61
C ALA A 18 9.84 10.23 2.16
N PHE A 19 10.73 10.02 3.13
CA PHE A 19 11.47 11.11 3.76
C PHE A 19 12.53 11.69 2.81
N GLY A 20 12.29 12.90 2.32
CA GLY A 20 13.17 13.61 1.37
C GLY A 20 14.26 14.49 2.03
N GLY A 21 14.33 14.53 3.36
CA GLY A 21 15.31 15.36 4.11
C GLY A 21 14.71 16.03 5.34
N PRO A 22 15.53 16.69 6.17
CA PRO A 22 15.12 17.27 7.46
C PRO A 22 14.38 18.60 7.28
N THR A 23 13.32 18.63 6.48
CA THR A 23 12.42 19.78 6.39
C THR A 23 11.38 19.72 7.50
N THR A 24 10.94 20.87 8.03
CA THR A 24 9.92 20.91 9.10
C THR A 24 8.66 20.10 8.76
N PRO A 25 8.04 20.26 7.58
CA PRO A 25 6.86 19.46 7.23
C PRO A 25 7.20 17.96 7.06
N GLY A 26 8.39 17.62 6.55
CA GLY A 26 8.82 16.23 6.41
C GLY A 26 8.97 15.53 7.76
N VAL A 27 9.59 16.19 8.74
CA VAL A 27 9.73 15.68 10.11
C VAL A 27 8.37 15.48 10.76
N ALA A 28 7.46 16.45 10.65
CA ALA A 28 6.11 16.35 11.21
C ALA A 28 5.32 15.19 10.61
N LEU A 29 5.36 15.02 9.29
CA LEU A 29 4.69 13.92 8.59
C LEU A 29 5.28 12.55 8.96
N THR A 30 6.61 12.47 9.09
CA THR A 30 7.27 11.23 9.51
C THR A 30 6.90 10.88 10.94
N ALA A 31 6.86 11.86 11.85
CA ALA A 31 6.43 11.64 13.23
C ALA A 31 4.96 11.19 13.30
N ALA A 32 4.06 11.87 12.59
CA ALA A 32 2.65 11.49 12.50
C ALA A 32 2.47 10.08 11.91
N GLY A 33 3.22 9.76 10.85
CA GLY A 33 3.24 8.43 10.22
C GLY A 33 3.77 7.36 11.18
N ALA A 34 4.81 7.66 11.97
CA ALA A 34 5.34 6.72 12.97
C ALA A 34 4.33 6.43 14.08
N VAL A 35 3.63 7.45 14.59
CA VAL A 35 2.53 7.26 15.55
C VAL A 35 1.41 6.42 14.94
N ALA A 36 0.99 6.73 13.72
CA ALA A 36 -0.01 5.96 13.00
C ALA A 36 0.44 4.51 12.78
N LEU A 37 1.74 4.26 12.52
CA LEU A 37 2.28 2.91 12.36
C LEU A 37 2.18 2.10 13.67
N VAL A 38 2.53 2.68 14.80
CA VAL A 38 2.37 2.04 16.12
C VAL A 38 0.90 1.69 16.36
N LEU A 39 0.00 2.62 16.08
CA LEU A 39 -1.44 2.39 16.21
C LEU A 39 -1.93 1.31 15.24
N SER A 40 -1.39 1.25 14.02
CA SER A 40 -1.73 0.23 13.02
C SER A 40 -1.36 -1.19 13.47
N VAL A 41 -0.22 -1.33 14.14
CA VAL A 41 0.21 -2.63 14.69
C VAL A 41 -0.69 -3.05 15.86
N ALA A 42 -1.13 -2.09 16.68
CA ALA A 42 -2.01 -2.34 17.82
C ALA A 42 -3.45 -2.62 17.36
N ARG A 43 -3.96 -1.83 16.39
CA ARG A 43 -5.35 -1.88 15.88
C ARG A 43 -5.36 -1.85 14.36
N PRO A 44 -5.07 -2.97 13.69
CA PRO A 44 -4.96 -3.02 12.23
C PRO A 44 -6.30 -2.81 11.50
N ASP A 45 -7.43 -2.96 12.20
CA ASP A 45 -8.80 -2.71 11.74
C ASP A 45 -9.21 -1.23 11.77
N SER A 46 -8.35 -0.36 12.32
CA SER A 46 -8.60 1.08 12.41
C SER A 46 -8.23 1.83 11.12
N ALA A 47 -8.44 3.15 11.10
CA ALA A 47 -7.97 4.03 10.02
C ALA A 47 -6.45 4.29 10.06
N ALA A 48 -5.72 3.80 11.07
CA ALA A 48 -4.30 4.07 11.23
C ALA A 48 -3.41 3.58 10.06
N PRO A 49 -3.64 2.40 9.45
CA PRO A 49 -2.89 2.01 8.25
C PRO A 49 -3.06 2.98 7.08
N ALA A 50 -4.28 3.51 6.89
CA ALA A 50 -4.52 4.52 5.86
C ALA A 50 -3.79 5.83 6.17
N ALA A 51 -3.69 6.21 7.45
CA ALA A 51 -2.92 7.38 7.87
C ALA A 51 -1.40 7.21 7.61
N VAL A 52 -0.83 6.01 7.78
CA VAL A 52 0.56 5.72 7.39
C VAL A 52 0.77 5.94 5.90
N ILE A 53 -0.15 5.40 5.07
CA ILE A 53 -0.09 5.54 3.61
C ILE A 53 -0.19 7.03 3.22
N ALA A 54 -1.13 7.76 3.82
CA ALA A 54 -1.33 9.19 3.54
C ALA A 54 -0.11 10.03 3.95
N ALA A 55 0.48 9.76 5.14
CA ALA A 55 1.68 10.45 5.61
C ALA A 55 2.89 10.20 4.69
N ALA A 56 3.09 8.95 4.24
CA ALA A 56 4.17 8.61 3.33
C ALA A 56 3.95 9.25 1.94
N ALA A 57 2.73 9.22 1.41
CA ALA A 57 2.41 9.85 0.13
C ALA A 57 2.60 11.39 0.19
N ALA A 58 2.13 12.04 1.26
CA ALA A 58 2.34 13.46 1.47
C ALA A 58 3.82 13.81 1.65
N GLY A 59 4.58 13.00 2.40
CA GLY A 59 6.02 13.16 2.56
C GLY A 59 6.77 13.08 1.23
N TRP A 60 6.39 12.15 0.37
CA TRP A 60 6.93 12.05 -0.99
C TRP A 60 6.63 13.29 -1.83
N LEU A 61 5.37 13.76 -1.84
CA LEU A 61 4.95 14.91 -2.64
C LEU A 61 5.64 16.22 -2.17
N LEU A 62 5.90 16.35 -0.87
CA LEU A 62 6.48 17.57 -0.28
C LEU A 62 8.00 17.60 -0.27
N GLY A 63 8.68 16.48 -0.41
CA GLY A 63 10.13 16.46 -0.25
C GLY A 63 10.87 15.36 -0.96
N GLY A 64 10.19 14.45 -1.63
CA GLY A 64 10.77 13.21 -2.13
C GLY A 64 10.94 13.07 -3.64
N ALA A 65 10.47 14.04 -4.40
CA ALA A 65 10.39 13.91 -5.87
C ALA A 65 11.74 13.65 -6.58
N ASP A 66 12.86 13.98 -5.94
CA ASP A 66 14.20 13.83 -6.50
C ASP A 66 14.77 12.40 -6.43
N GLY A 67 14.00 11.47 -5.90
CA GLY A 67 14.46 10.09 -5.63
C GLY A 67 14.51 9.13 -6.82
N GLY A 68 14.14 9.56 -8.01
CA GLY A 68 14.15 8.73 -9.22
C GLY A 68 13.11 7.60 -9.23
N ALA A 69 12.97 6.94 -10.38
CA ALA A 69 11.97 5.89 -10.60
C ALA A 69 12.12 4.69 -9.66
N LEU A 70 13.35 4.28 -9.34
CA LEU A 70 13.61 3.15 -8.44
C LEU A 70 13.08 3.40 -7.02
N ARG A 71 13.30 4.59 -6.48
CA ARG A 71 12.79 4.97 -5.16
C ARG A 71 11.27 5.05 -5.13
N LEU A 72 10.65 5.53 -6.22
CA LEU A 72 9.19 5.55 -6.36
C LEU A 72 8.61 4.12 -6.40
N VAL A 73 9.23 3.21 -7.16
CA VAL A 73 8.84 1.80 -7.19
C VAL A 73 8.98 1.16 -5.80
N ALA A 74 10.10 1.40 -5.12
CA ALA A 74 10.31 0.89 -3.77
C ALA A 74 9.28 1.42 -2.77
N LEU A 75 8.92 2.71 -2.85
CA LEU A 75 7.85 3.31 -2.05
C LEU A 75 6.49 2.66 -2.36
N ALA A 76 6.16 2.48 -3.64
CA ALA A 76 4.91 1.82 -4.04
C ALA A 76 4.81 0.39 -3.50
N LEU A 77 5.91 -0.38 -3.55
CA LEU A 77 6.01 -1.72 -2.96
C LEU A 77 5.80 -1.69 -1.44
N ALA A 78 6.43 -0.74 -0.74
CA ALA A 78 6.30 -0.59 0.70
C ALA A 78 4.85 -0.22 1.10
N LEU A 79 4.21 0.70 0.37
CA LEU A 79 2.82 1.08 0.59
C LEU A 79 1.85 -0.08 0.33
N ALA A 80 2.09 -0.86 -0.74
CA ALA A 80 1.34 -2.07 -1.01
C ALA A 80 1.49 -3.08 0.14
N ALA A 81 2.71 -3.29 0.65
CA ALA A 81 2.97 -4.17 1.79
C ALA A 81 2.21 -3.72 3.05
N VAL A 82 2.17 -2.42 3.36
CA VAL A 82 1.37 -1.85 4.46
C VAL A 82 -0.11 -2.18 4.26
N HIS A 83 -0.65 -1.89 3.09
CA HIS A 83 -2.07 -2.11 2.80
C HIS A 83 -2.48 -3.57 2.97
N PHE A 84 -1.70 -4.47 2.37
CA PHE A 84 -2.02 -5.90 2.41
C PHE A 84 -1.77 -6.53 3.77
N ALA A 85 -0.69 -6.14 4.46
CA ALA A 85 -0.42 -6.61 5.81
C ALA A 85 -1.48 -6.14 6.80
N ALA A 86 -1.97 -4.90 6.67
CA ALA A 86 -3.07 -4.37 7.47
C ALA A 86 -4.37 -5.14 7.23
N ALA A 87 -4.74 -5.36 5.95
CA ALA A 87 -5.93 -6.10 5.60
C ALA A 87 -5.89 -7.55 6.13
N LEU A 88 -4.75 -8.21 6.03
CA LEU A 88 -4.57 -9.56 6.58
C LEU A 88 -4.57 -9.57 8.11
N ALA A 89 -3.95 -8.58 8.76
CA ALA A 89 -3.91 -8.46 10.20
C ALA A 89 -5.30 -8.15 10.80
N ALA A 90 -6.15 -7.41 10.09
CA ALA A 90 -7.51 -7.08 10.51
C ALA A 90 -8.43 -8.31 10.59
N VAL A 91 -8.23 -9.29 9.69
CA VAL A 91 -9.05 -10.51 9.64
C VAL A 91 -8.44 -11.70 10.39
N THR A 92 -7.19 -11.56 10.86
CA THR A 92 -6.45 -12.68 11.47
C THR A 92 -6.23 -12.44 12.96
N PRO A 93 -6.81 -13.25 13.86
CA PRO A 93 -6.50 -13.20 15.28
C PRO A 93 -4.99 -13.42 15.53
N ILE A 94 -4.45 -12.80 16.59
CA ILE A 94 -2.99 -12.79 16.89
C ILE A 94 -2.40 -14.21 17.00
N ARG A 95 -3.20 -15.17 17.45
CA ARG A 95 -2.77 -16.57 17.69
C ARG A 95 -3.26 -17.55 16.63
N ALA A 96 -3.98 -17.09 15.60
CA ALA A 96 -4.47 -18.00 14.56
C ALA A 96 -3.35 -18.42 13.61
N TRP A 97 -3.35 -19.68 13.24
CA TRP A 97 -2.58 -20.20 12.12
C TRP A 97 -3.32 -19.84 10.83
N ILE A 98 -2.60 -19.24 9.89
CA ILE A 98 -3.15 -18.93 8.58
C ILE A 98 -2.87 -20.12 7.68
N ASP A 99 -3.92 -20.63 7.04
CA ASP A 99 -3.77 -21.69 6.03
C ASP A 99 -2.89 -21.20 4.88
N ARG A 100 -1.97 -22.08 4.44
CA ARG A 100 -1.01 -21.75 3.39
C ARG A 100 -1.69 -21.41 2.07
N GLY A 101 -2.84 -22.03 1.77
CA GLY A 101 -3.60 -21.74 0.56
C GLY A 101 -4.24 -20.36 0.59
N VAL A 102 -4.71 -19.91 1.76
CA VAL A 102 -5.19 -18.53 1.95
C VAL A 102 -4.04 -17.55 1.75
N LEU A 103 -2.90 -17.79 2.39
CA LEU A 103 -1.72 -16.93 2.29
C LEU A 103 -1.22 -16.84 0.84
N ALA A 104 -1.17 -17.96 0.10
CA ALA A 104 -0.75 -17.98 -1.29
C ALA A 104 -1.69 -17.17 -2.19
N ARG A 105 -3.01 -17.31 -2.02
CA ARG A 105 -4.01 -16.51 -2.77
C ARG A 105 -3.87 -15.02 -2.47
N TRP A 106 -3.65 -14.66 -1.21
CA TRP A 106 -3.39 -13.28 -0.83
C TRP A 106 -2.10 -12.75 -1.44
N ALA A 107 -1.00 -13.51 -1.34
CA ALA A 107 0.28 -13.15 -1.93
C ALA A 107 0.17 -12.95 -3.46
N LEU A 108 -0.55 -13.84 -4.15
CA LEU A 108 -0.79 -13.71 -5.60
C LEU A 108 -1.56 -12.43 -5.94
N ARG A 109 -2.62 -12.11 -5.19
CA ARG A 109 -3.38 -10.85 -5.38
C ARG A 109 -2.51 -9.63 -5.12
N CYS A 110 -1.70 -9.66 -4.05
CA CYS A 110 -0.73 -8.61 -3.76
C CYS A 110 0.26 -8.43 -4.91
N ALA A 111 0.85 -9.53 -5.39
CA ALA A 111 1.79 -9.50 -6.50
C ALA A 111 1.16 -8.95 -7.78
N ALA A 112 -0.06 -9.37 -8.11
CA ALA A 112 -0.77 -8.90 -9.31
C ALA A 112 -1.08 -7.40 -9.26
N THR A 113 -1.61 -6.89 -8.12
CA THR A 113 -1.88 -5.46 -7.96
C THR A 113 -0.61 -4.62 -7.97
N THR A 114 0.45 -5.10 -7.33
CA THR A 114 1.73 -4.42 -7.29
C THR A 114 2.39 -4.39 -8.67
N ALA A 115 2.37 -5.52 -9.39
CA ALA A 115 2.88 -5.61 -10.77
C ALA A 115 2.14 -4.64 -11.70
N GLY A 116 0.81 -4.55 -11.56
CA GLY A 116 0.00 -3.57 -12.29
C GLY A 116 0.41 -2.12 -11.99
N GLY A 117 0.63 -1.79 -10.72
CA GLY A 117 1.12 -0.47 -10.31
C GLY A 117 2.51 -0.14 -10.85
N VAL A 118 3.44 -1.09 -10.76
CA VAL A 118 4.80 -0.94 -11.31
C VAL A 118 4.75 -0.78 -12.83
N LEU A 119 3.92 -1.54 -13.53
CA LEU A 119 3.76 -1.43 -14.97
C LEU A 119 3.27 -0.02 -15.37
N VAL A 120 2.31 0.54 -14.63
CA VAL A 120 1.83 1.92 -14.86
C VAL A 120 2.96 2.93 -14.64
N ILE A 121 3.74 2.80 -13.55
CA ILE A 121 4.87 3.71 -13.27
C ILE A 121 5.92 3.63 -14.40
N VAL A 122 6.27 2.43 -14.85
CA VAL A 122 7.22 2.24 -15.95
C VAL A 122 6.68 2.80 -17.25
N ALA A 123 5.43 2.52 -17.59
CA ALA A 123 4.79 3.03 -18.80
C ALA A 123 4.73 4.57 -18.82
N THR A 124 4.39 5.20 -17.68
CA THR A 124 4.37 6.67 -17.56
C THR A 124 5.77 7.27 -17.59
N GLY A 125 6.76 6.58 -17.02
CA GLY A 125 8.17 7.02 -17.03
C GLY A 125 8.84 6.91 -18.41
N LEU A 126 8.30 6.09 -19.32
CA LEU A 126 8.77 5.99 -20.71
C LEU A 126 8.17 7.07 -21.61
N LEU A 127 7.14 7.79 -21.16
CA LEU A 127 6.56 8.91 -21.89
C LEU A 127 7.47 10.15 -21.73
N PRO A 128 7.73 10.92 -22.81
CA PRO A 128 8.50 12.16 -22.69
C PRO A 128 7.80 13.11 -21.72
N ALA A 129 8.59 13.77 -20.86
CA ALA A 129 8.09 14.66 -19.79
C ALA A 129 7.14 15.77 -20.31
N THR A 130 7.28 16.14 -21.59
CA THR A 130 6.41 17.10 -22.29
C THR A 130 5.04 16.50 -22.65
N ALA A 131 4.87 15.18 -22.61
CA ALA A 131 3.67 14.45 -23.00
C ALA A 131 2.88 13.87 -21.83
N ALA A 132 3.30 14.10 -20.58
CA ALA A 132 2.58 13.64 -19.40
C ALA A 132 1.54 14.70 -18.95
N PRO A 133 0.39 14.81 -19.60
CA PRO A 133 -0.67 15.71 -19.19
C PRO A 133 -1.24 15.22 -17.85
N ALA A 134 -1.82 16.13 -17.07
CA ALA A 134 -2.39 15.85 -15.74
C ALA A 134 -3.37 14.66 -15.69
N TRP A 135 -3.93 14.24 -16.83
CA TRP A 135 -4.83 13.08 -16.93
C TRP A 135 -4.13 11.72 -16.73
N THR A 136 -2.80 11.61 -16.86
CA THR A 136 -2.06 10.36 -16.61
C THR A 136 -2.13 9.96 -15.14
N ALA A 137 -2.09 10.94 -14.22
CA ALA A 137 -2.34 10.71 -12.81
C ALA A 137 -3.78 10.24 -12.56
N GLY A 138 -4.74 10.78 -13.31
CA GLY A 138 -6.15 10.35 -13.28
C GLY A 138 -6.33 8.90 -13.72
N ILE A 139 -5.69 8.48 -14.80
CA ILE A 139 -5.74 7.08 -15.27
C ILE A 139 -5.12 6.14 -14.24
N ALA A 140 -3.99 6.51 -13.62
CA ALA A 140 -3.36 5.70 -12.57
C ALA A 140 -4.29 5.52 -11.36
N LEU A 141 -4.97 6.59 -10.94
CA LEU A 141 -5.97 6.55 -9.86
C LEU A 141 -7.19 5.70 -10.22
N VAL A 142 -7.70 5.82 -11.45
CA VAL A 142 -8.84 5.02 -11.94
C VAL A 142 -8.44 3.55 -12.03
N ALA A 143 -7.25 3.23 -12.53
CA ALA A 143 -6.74 1.85 -12.58
C ALA A 143 -6.59 1.25 -11.18
N LEU A 144 -6.09 2.02 -10.21
CA LEU A 144 -5.97 1.61 -8.82
C LEU A 144 -7.35 1.37 -8.18
N ALA A 145 -8.30 2.27 -8.42
CA ALA A 145 -9.67 2.13 -7.95
C ALA A 145 -10.39 0.93 -8.58
N ALA A 146 -10.21 0.70 -9.88
CA ALA A 146 -10.75 -0.44 -10.59
C ALA A 146 -10.16 -1.78 -10.08
N ALA A 147 -8.85 -1.82 -9.80
CA ALA A 147 -8.20 -2.99 -9.21
C ALA A 147 -8.75 -3.28 -7.80
N ALA A 148 -8.97 -2.23 -6.98
CA ALA A 148 -9.54 -2.36 -5.64
C ALA A 148 -11.01 -2.82 -5.67
N LEU A 149 -11.81 -2.33 -6.63
CA LEU A 149 -13.21 -2.75 -6.83
C LEU A 149 -13.31 -4.16 -7.42
N GLY A 150 -12.47 -4.49 -8.40
CA GLY A 150 -12.41 -5.83 -8.99
C GLY A 150 -12.08 -6.91 -7.96
N GLY A 151 -11.19 -6.62 -7.03
CA GLY A 151 -10.87 -7.50 -5.91
C GLY A 151 -12.07 -7.76 -4.98
N ARG A 152 -12.97 -6.79 -4.81
CA ARG A 152 -14.20 -6.96 -4.02
C ARG A 152 -15.28 -7.75 -4.75
N LEU A 153 -15.38 -7.62 -6.06
CA LEU A 153 -16.39 -8.32 -6.87
C LEU A 153 -16.04 -9.81 -7.05
N LEU A 154 -14.75 -10.11 -7.23
CA LEU A 154 -14.26 -11.49 -7.35
C LEU A 154 -14.18 -12.21 -6.00
N GLY A 155 -14.26 -11.50 -4.89
CA GLY A 155 -14.23 -12.06 -3.53
C GLY A 155 -15.59 -12.33 -2.90
N ARG A 156 -16.71 -12.18 -3.63
CA ARG A 156 -18.00 -12.63 -3.14
C ARG A 156 -17.98 -14.16 -3.06
N PRO A 157 -18.16 -14.77 -1.88
CA PRO A 157 -18.38 -16.19 -1.80
C PRO A 157 -19.66 -16.47 -2.62
N SER A 158 -19.53 -17.26 -3.68
CA SER A 158 -20.67 -17.91 -4.32
C SER A 158 -21.42 -18.59 -3.17
N GLY A 159 -22.66 -18.17 -2.96
CA GLY A 159 -23.50 -18.62 -1.86
C GLY A 159 -23.42 -20.14 -1.73
N VAL A 160 -22.94 -20.59 -0.60
CA VAL A 160 -23.14 -21.97 -0.16
C VAL A 160 -24.64 -22.10 -0.02
N GLY A 161 -25.23 -22.87 -0.96
CA GLY A 161 -26.64 -23.22 -0.90
C GLY A 161 -26.93 -23.77 0.49
N GLU A 162 -27.85 -23.12 1.18
CA GLU A 162 -28.57 -23.69 2.31
C GLU A 162 -29.46 -24.81 1.75
N ASP A 163 -28.88 -25.97 1.52
CA ASP A 163 -29.65 -27.20 1.42
C ASP A 163 -29.73 -27.78 2.84
N ARG A 164 -30.90 -27.64 3.40
CA ARG A 164 -31.40 -28.30 4.62
C ARG A 164 -31.61 -29.76 4.40
#